data_12dd73bc41e30611db98d8d1b0711de9
#
_entry.id   12dd73bc41e30611db98d8d1b0711de9
#
_cell.length_a   1.000
_cell.length_b   1.000
_cell.length_c   1.000
_cell.angle_alpha   90.00
_cell.angle_beta   90.00
_cell.angle_gamma   90.00
#
_symmetry.space_group_name_H-M   'P 1'
#
loop_
_entity.id
_entity.type
_entity.pdbx_description
1 polymer ?
#
loop_
_entity_poly.entity_id
_entity_poly.type
_entity_poly.pdbx_seq_one_letter_code
_entity_poly.pdbx_strand_id
1 'polypeptide(L)'
;IPDNRAMRERDFIQERMLQSGCVAVAHRDIAVLRSRLYDRLAHLAAEASSKRVVIIIDEAQHLSADHYGYLIHCANELLDRRVRPFFLLVGQPELEDMARRWNENMLQQVHGRFHTHEFIFTGIARSELAEVLAQMDERLSPERPSPPEALLPAAYAEGWRLSELAPQIGQALLAIATQHHITGEILVPMQYLRSTVLAFFSRVVVQRLDPRAASAALMLNCLRDSGFMSVIGYYAEAAHPQDDAGGAS
;
A
#
# COMPACT_ATOMS: atom_id res chain seq x y z
N ILE A 1 12.44 -1.14 4.87
CA ILE A 1 13.42 -1.40 5.96
C ILE A 1 14.61 -2.11 5.30
N PRO A 2 15.86 -1.65 5.48
CA PRO A 2 17.01 -2.41 5.00
C PRO A 2 16.99 -3.81 5.63
N ASP A 3 17.37 -4.82 4.86
CA ASP A 3 17.45 -6.23 5.31
C ASP A 3 18.55 -6.36 6.38
N ASN A 4 18.24 -5.92 7.59
CA ASN A 4 19.18 -5.93 8.70
C ASN A 4 18.54 -6.55 9.94
N ARG A 5 18.54 -7.90 9.96
CA ARG A 5 18.06 -8.73 11.08
C ARG A 5 18.74 -8.42 12.44
N ALA A 6 19.74 -7.56 12.44
CA ALA A 6 20.54 -7.16 13.63
C ALA A 6 20.46 -5.65 13.92
N MET A 7 19.42 -4.96 13.45
CA MET A 7 19.28 -3.53 13.74
C MET A 7 19.18 -3.31 15.25
N ARG A 8 20.15 -2.58 15.81
CA ARG A 8 20.14 -2.27 17.24
C ARG A 8 18.99 -1.31 17.56
N GLU A 9 18.47 -1.38 18.76
CA GLU A 9 17.38 -0.50 19.22
C GLU A 9 17.64 0.99 18.89
N ARG A 10 18.87 1.44 19.05
CA ARG A 10 19.27 2.82 18.73
C ARG A 10 19.00 3.16 17.26
N ASP A 11 19.43 2.30 16.36
CA ASP A 11 19.31 2.53 14.91
C ASP A 11 17.84 2.53 14.50
N PHE A 12 17.05 1.61 15.07
CA PHE A 12 15.61 1.55 14.88
C PHE A 12 14.92 2.85 15.33
N ILE A 13 15.24 3.36 16.51
CA ILE A 13 14.65 4.60 17.05
C ILE A 13 15.08 5.81 16.21
N GLN A 14 16.37 5.91 15.85
CA GLN A 14 16.89 7.02 15.05
C GLN A 14 16.22 7.09 13.68
N GLU A 15 16.02 5.96 13.04
CA GLU A 15 15.30 5.90 11.76
C GLU A 15 13.85 6.38 11.91
N ARG A 16 13.13 5.95 12.97
CA ARG A 16 11.75 6.41 13.22
C ARG A 16 11.70 7.91 13.53
N MET A 17 12.68 8.43 14.25
CA MET A 17 12.82 9.86 14.50
C MET A 17 12.98 10.66 13.20
N LEU A 18 13.87 10.22 12.31
CA LEU A 18 14.05 10.85 10.99
C LEU A 18 12.74 10.86 10.19
N GLN A 19 12.06 9.70 10.11
CA GLN A 19 10.80 9.58 9.40
C GLN A 19 9.68 10.43 9.99
N SER A 20 9.68 10.67 11.31
CA SER A 20 8.73 11.57 11.97
C SER A 20 9.06 13.06 11.87
N GLY A 21 10.15 13.41 11.16
CA GLY A 21 10.58 14.79 10.96
C GLY A 21 11.41 15.36 12.13
N CYS A 22 12.00 14.53 12.99
CA CYS A 22 12.96 14.98 14.00
C CYS A 22 14.29 15.36 13.35
N VAL A 23 14.83 16.52 13.72
CA VAL A 23 16.13 17.01 13.23
C VAL A 23 17.29 16.53 14.09
N ALA A 24 17.09 16.40 15.41
CA ALA A 24 18.13 16.03 16.36
C ALA A 24 18.05 14.53 16.73
N VAL A 25 18.53 13.68 15.83
CA VAL A 25 18.45 12.21 15.96
C VAL A 25 19.68 11.58 16.62
N ALA A 26 20.75 12.33 16.88
CA ALA A 26 21.95 11.82 17.48
C ALA A 26 22.00 12.09 18.98
N HIS A 27 22.13 11.04 19.79
CA HIS A 27 22.40 11.14 21.22
C HIS A 27 23.08 9.87 21.72
N ARG A 28 23.97 9.99 22.73
CA ARG A 28 24.67 8.83 23.32
C ARG A 28 23.74 7.96 24.15
N ASP A 29 22.82 8.59 24.86
CA ASP A 29 21.84 7.89 25.70
C ASP A 29 20.58 7.56 24.89
N ILE A 30 20.24 6.27 24.86
CA ILE A 30 19.07 5.74 24.17
C ILE A 30 17.75 6.16 24.83
N ALA A 31 17.76 6.36 26.17
CA ALA A 31 16.57 6.80 26.88
C ALA A 31 16.15 8.21 26.44
N VAL A 32 17.13 9.07 26.16
CA VAL A 32 16.87 10.41 25.62
C VAL A 32 16.30 10.34 24.19
N LEU A 33 16.81 9.43 23.37
CA LEU A 33 16.26 9.23 22.01
C LEU A 33 14.82 8.73 22.07
N ARG A 34 14.53 7.77 22.93
CA ARG A 34 13.16 7.26 23.13
C ARG A 34 12.22 8.40 23.57
N SER A 35 12.58 9.16 24.58
CA SER A 35 11.75 10.28 25.05
C SER A 35 11.45 11.25 23.92
N ARG A 36 12.46 11.66 23.16
CA ARG A 36 12.29 12.57 22.02
C ARG A 36 11.34 12.03 20.95
N LEU A 37 11.44 10.73 20.63
CA LEU A 37 10.52 10.08 19.68
C LEU A 37 9.08 10.14 20.20
N TYR A 38 8.87 9.76 21.47
CA TYR A 38 7.52 9.73 22.06
C TYR A 38 6.93 11.14 22.20
N ASP A 39 7.74 12.12 22.57
CA ASP A 39 7.34 13.52 22.65
C ASP A 39 6.95 14.04 21.24
N ARG A 40 7.71 13.67 20.20
CA ARG A 40 7.37 14.04 18.82
C ARG A 40 6.06 13.41 18.35
N LEU A 41 5.84 12.13 18.63
CA LEU A 41 4.58 11.46 18.27
C LEU A 41 3.38 12.05 19.02
N ALA A 42 3.56 12.39 20.30
CA ALA A 42 2.54 13.06 21.09
C ALA A 42 2.24 14.47 20.54
N HIS A 43 3.26 15.18 20.10
CA HIS A 43 3.12 16.50 19.49
C HIS A 43 2.36 16.42 18.17
N LEU A 44 2.67 15.46 17.30
CA LEU A 44 1.92 15.23 16.05
C LEU A 44 0.43 14.95 16.31
N ALA A 45 0.12 14.15 17.34
CA ALA A 45 -1.26 13.93 17.71
C ALA A 45 -1.96 15.21 18.19
N ALA A 46 -1.25 16.07 18.93
CA ALA A 46 -1.78 17.36 19.40
C ALA A 46 -1.96 18.36 18.25
N GLU A 47 -1.01 18.45 17.32
CA GLU A 47 -1.12 19.30 16.10
C GLU A 47 -2.37 18.93 15.30
N ALA A 48 -2.69 17.64 15.20
CA ALA A 48 -3.89 17.15 14.53
C ALA A 48 -5.18 17.28 15.39
N SER A 49 -5.11 17.96 16.55
CA SER A 49 -6.20 18.02 17.52
C SER A 49 -6.79 16.65 17.86
N SER A 50 -5.94 15.61 17.85
CA SER A 50 -6.30 14.22 18.06
C SER A 50 -5.60 13.67 19.30
N LYS A 51 -6.22 12.68 19.92
CA LYS A 51 -5.57 11.84 20.94
C LYS A 51 -5.08 10.51 20.35
N ARG A 52 -4.90 10.45 19.04
CA ARG A 52 -4.49 9.24 18.32
C ARG A 52 -3.29 9.55 17.43
N VAL A 53 -2.42 8.57 17.27
CA VAL A 53 -1.34 8.58 16.29
C VAL A 53 -1.38 7.26 15.53
N VAL A 54 -1.27 7.34 14.20
CA VAL A 54 -1.14 6.17 13.34
C VAL A 54 0.33 6.00 12.98
N ILE A 55 0.86 4.83 13.25
CA ILE A 55 2.24 4.45 12.94
C ILE A 55 2.18 3.36 11.89
N ILE A 56 2.56 3.70 10.67
CA ILE A 56 2.59 2.78 9.53
C ILE A 56 4.00 2.21 9.43
N ILE A 57 4.11 0.88 9.43
CA ILE A 57 5.37 0.17 9.27
C ILE A 57 5.28 -0.66 8.01
N ASP A 58 5.93 -0.18 6.97
CA ASP A 58 6.06 -0.88 5.70
C ASP A 58 7.16 -1.94 5.76
N GLU A 59 7.05 -3.00 4.96
CA GLU A 59 7.94 -4.17 4.95
C GLU A 59 8.04 -4.84 6.34
N ALA A 60 6.91 -4.94 7.03
CA ALA A 60 6.85 -5.39 8.43
C ALA A 60 7.27 -6.86 8.62
N GLN A 61 7.34 -7.68 7.56
CA GLN A 61 7.91 -9.04 7.61
C GLN A 61 9.39 -9.04 7.99
N HIS A 62 10.08 -7.90 7.94
CA HIS A 62 11.48 -7.77 8.37
C HIS A 62 11.64 -7.39 9.86
N LEU A 63 10.53 -7.21 10.59
CA LEU A 63 10.58 -6.96 12.03
C LEU A 63 11.04 -8.20 12.78
N SER A 64 11.96 -8.03 13.72
CA SER A 64 12.36 -9.08 14.68
C SER A 64 11.51 -9.03 15.95
N ALA A 65 11.60 -10.04 16.80
CA ALA A 65 10.97 -10.05 18.12
C ALA A 65 11.37 -8.83 18.98
N ASP A 66 12.63 -8.42 18.91
CA ASP A 66 13.10 -7.22 19.61
C ASP A 66 12.43 -5.95 19.13
N HIS A 67 12.21 -5.82 17.81
CA HIS A 67 11.50 -4.67 17.23
C HIS A 67 10.07 -4.57 17.78
N TYR A 68 9.36 -5.69 17.91
CA TYR A 68 8.03 -5.68 18.53
C TYR A 68 8.09 -5.31 20.02
N GLY A 69 9.15 -5.73 20.74
CA GLY A 69 9.40 -5.27 22.09
C GLY A 69 9.50 -3.74 22.17
N TYR A 70 10.21 -3.11 21.22
CA TYR A 70 10.30 -1.65 21.14
C TYR A 70 8.97 -0.99 20.80
N LEU A 71 8.17 -1.60 19.91
CA LEU A 71 6.83 -1.10 19.57
C LEU A 71 5.87 -1.20 20.76
N ILE A 72 5.92 -2.28 21.54
CA ILE A 72 5.14 -2.44 22.78
C ILE A 72 5.52 -1.34 23.78
N HIS A 73 6.82 -1.11 23.97
CA HIS A 73 7.28 -0.06 24.88
C HIS A 73 6.81 1.32 24.39
N CYS A 74 6.93 1.60 23.09
CA CYS A 74 6.41 2.83 22.49
C CYS A 74 4.90 2.99 22.72
N ALA A 75 4.13 1.91 22.55
CA ALA A 75 2.69 1.95 22.78
C ALA A 75 2.34 2.32 24.23
N ASN A 76 3.00 1.70 25.21
CA ASN A 76 2.77 1.97 26.61
C ASN A 76 3.11 3.43 26.96
N GLU A 77 4.26 3.92 26.53
CA GLU A 77 4.71 5.29 26.76
C GLU A 77 3.78 6.35 26.15
N LEU A 78 3.21 6.07 24.96
CA LEU A 78 2.22 6.94 24.36
C LEU A 78 0.89 6.94 25.12
N LEU A 79 0.46 5.78 25.61
CA LEU A 79 -0.73 5.67 26.45
C LEU A 79 -0.58 6.45 27.76
N ASP A 80 0.59 6.42 28.39
CA ASP A 80 0.89 7.21 29.58
C ASP A 80 0.82 8.72 29.31
N ARG A 81 1.16 9.13 28.09
CA ARG A 81 0.97 10.50 27.57
C ARG A 81 -0.47 10.79 27.11
N ARG A 82 -1.41 9.88 27.34
CA ARG A 82 -2.82 9.96 26.89
C ARG A 82 -3.00 10.04 25.39
N VAL A 83 -2.05 9.51 24.62
CA VAL A 83 -2.11 9.34 23.17
C VAL A 83 -2.33 7.86 22.87
N ARG A 84 -3.33 7.54 22.05
CA ARG A 84 -3.62 6.17 21.63
C ARG A 84 -2.89 5.88 20.32
N PRO A 85 -1.86 5.02 20.33
CA PRO A 85 -1.22 4.59 19.08
C PRO A 85 -2.09 3.56 18.36
N PHE A 86 -2.08 3.63 17.04
CA PHE A 86 -2.57 2.60 16.14
C PHE A 86 -1.41 2.20 15.22
N PHE A 87 -1.11 0.91 15.18
CA PHE A 87 -0.06 0.38 14.32
C PHE A 87 -0.70 -0.28 13.10
N LEU A 88 -0.27 0.13 11.91
CA LEU A 88 -0.59 -0.50 10.65
C LEU A 88 0.68 -1.17 10.14
N LEU A 89 0.71 -2.49 10.18
CA LEU A 89 1.80 -3.30 9.64
C LEU A 89 1.45 -3.64 8.20
N VAL A 90 2.27 -3.22 7.27
CA VAL A 90 2.16 -3.53 5.86
C VAL A 90 3.33 -4.43 5.49
N GLY A 91 3.07 -5.53 4.82
CA GLY A 91 4.11 -6.48 4.48
C GLY A 91 3.65 -7.51 3.47
N GLN A 92 4.56 -8.38 3.09
CA GLN A 92 4.31 -9.51 2.20
C GLN A 92 3.68 -10.68 2.97
N PRO A 93 3.19 -11.73 2.28
CA PRO A 93 2.53 -12.88 2.93
C PRO A 93 3.33 -13.54 4.06
N GLU A 94 4.67 -13.43 4.05
CA GLU A 94 5.55 -13.89 5.12
C GLU A 94 5.27 -13.22 6.47
N LEU A 95 4.59 -12.07 6.49
CA LEU A 95 4.14 -11.40 7.72
C LEU A 95 3.12 -12.27 8.47
N GLU A 96 2.22 -12.95 7.75
CA GLU A 96 1.26 -13.90 8.32
C GLU A 96 1.96 -15.11 8.93
N ASP A 97 2.95 -15.67 8.22
CA ASP A 97 3.75 -16.79 8.73
C ASP A 97 4.56 -16.42 9.99
N MET A 98 5.02 -15.20 10.05
CA MET A 98 5.67 -14.67 11.26
C MET A 98 4.68 -14.59 12.42
N ALA A 99 3.49 -14.05 12.21
CA ALA A 99 2.45 -13.95 13.22
C ALA A 99 2.08 -15.33 13.77
N ARG A 100 1.93 -16.35 12.90
CA ARG A 100 1.66 -17.74 13.30
C ARG A 100 2.78 -18.32 14.13
N ARG A 101 4.06 -18.21 13.71
CA ARG A 101 5.23 -18.72 14.45
C ARG A 101 5.39 -18.09 15.83
N TRP A 102 4.97 -16.87 15.99
CA TRP A 102 5.04 -16.17 17.27
C TRP A 102 3.92 -16.54 18.22
N ASN A 103 2.74 -16.93 17.68
CA ASN A 103 1.64 -17.45 18.45
C ASN A 103 2.01 -18.77 19.18
N GLU A 104 2.86 -19.59 18.56
CA GLU A 104 3.30 -20.87 19.13
C GLU A 104 4.37 -20.69 20.22
N ASN A 105 5.15 -19.63 20.17
CA ASN A 105 6.39 -19.56 20.94
C ASN A 105 6.48 -18.47 22.02
N MET A 106 5.75 -17.37 21.99
CA MET A 106 6.05 -16.31 22.97
C MET A 106 5.00 -15.23 23.25
N LEU A 107 4.08 -14.85 22.40
CA LEU A 107 3.63 -13.49 22.60
C LEU A 107 2.13 -13.26 22.31
N GLN A 108 1.26 -13.82 23.15
CA GLN A 108 -0.15 -13.39 23.23
C GLN A 108 -0.28 -11.85 23.28
N GLN A 109 0.72 -11.16 23.86
CA GLN A 109 0.76 -9.70 23.92
C GLN A 109 1.03 -9.05 22.55
N VAL A 110 1.84 -9.67 21.70
CA VAL A 110 2.11 -9.17 20.33
C VAL A 110 0.88 -9.41 19.45
N HIS A 111 0.37 -10.64 19.48
CA HIS A 111 -0.80 -11.01 18.68
C HIS A 111 -2.01 -10.12 19.01
N GLY A 112 -2.33 -9.97 20.29
CA GLY A 112 -3.46 -9.15 20.71
C GLY A 112 -3.33 -7.64 20.46
N ARG A 113 -2.15 -7.14 20.10
CA ARG A 113 -1.93 -5.71 19.84
C ARG A 113 -1.67 -5.37 18.37
N PHE A 114 -1.03 -6.27 17.63
CA PHE A 114 -0.52 -5.98 16.29
C PHE A 114 -1.14 -6.84 15.18
N HIS A 115 -1.73 -7.99 15.52
CA HIS A 115 -2.30 -8.95 14.58
C HIS A 115 -3.77 -9.27 14.89
N THR A 116 -4.54 -8.28 15.32
CA THR A 116 -5.95 -8.44 15.67
C THR A 116 -6.86 -8.45 14.44
N HIS A 117 -6.47 -7.77 13.39
CA HIS A 117 -7.19 -7.68 12.13
C HIS A 117 -6.20 -7.77 10.98
N GLU A 118 -6.45 -8.69 10.07
CA GLU A 118 -5.64 -8.90 8.88
C GLU A 118 -6.47 -8.60 7.63
N PHE A 119 -5.87 -7.91 6.69
CA PHE A 119 -6.45 -7.60 5.40
C PHE A 119 -5.47 -8.00 4.31
N ILE A 120 -5.91 -8.85 3.40
CA ILE A 120 -5.12 -9.26 2.25
C ILE A 120 -5.41 -8.29 1.11
N PHE A 121 -4.37 -7.63 0.63
CA PHE A 121 -4.47 -6.75 -0.54
C PHE A 121 -4.04 -7.51 -1.79
N THR A 122 -5.00 -8.04 -2.52
CA THR A 122 -4.77 -8.92 -3.67
C THR A 122 -4.68 -8.20 -5.01
N GLY A 123 -5.06 -6.94 -5.07
CA GLY A 123 -5.14 -6.14 -6.30
C GLY A 123 -6.56 -5.65 -6.55
N ILE A 124 -6.76 -5.00 -7.69
CA ILE A 124 -8.01 -4.33 -8.08
C ILE A 124 -8.79 -5.25 -8.99
N ALA A 125 -10.01 -5.58 -8.60
CA ALA A 125 -10.93 -6.35 -9.41
C ALA A 125 -11.46 -5.50 -10.58
N ARG A 126 -11.90 -6.16 -11.65
CA ARG A 126 -12.48 -5.46 -12.81
C ARG A 126 -13.67 -4.58 -12.45
N SER A 127 -14.48 -5.01 -11.48
CA SER A 127 -15.63 -4.24 -10.97
C SER A 127 -15.25 -2.96 -10.25
N GLU A 128 -14.04 -2.88 -9.71
CA GLU A 128 -13.52 -1.75 -8.91
C GLU A 128 -12.75 -0.72 -9.77
N LEU A 129 -12.41 -1.07 -11.02
CA LEU A 129 -11.60 -0.20 -11.89
C LEU A 129 -12.17 1.20 -12.04
N ALA A 130 -13.49 1.33 -12.22
CA ALA A 130 -14.12 2.63 -12.43
C ALA A 130 -13.99 3.52 -11.19
N GLU A 131 -14.17 2.97 -10.00
CA GLU A 131 -14.04 3.68 -8.73
C GLU A 131 -12.59 4.12 -8.48
N VAL A 132 -11.64 3.20 -8.66
CA VAL A 132 -10.21 3.49 -8.46
C VAL A 132 -9.72 4.55 -9.44
N LEU A 133 -10.13 4.49 -10.71
CA LEU A 133 -9.77 5.49 -11.71
C LEU A 133 -10.44 6.84 -11.44
N ALA A 134 -11.68 6.86 -10.92
CA ALA A 134 -12.35 8.08 -10.51
C ALA A 134 -11.61 8.80 -9.37
N GLN A 135 -11.04 8.07 -8.43
CA GLN A 135 -10.20 8.66 -7.39
C GLN A 135 -8.93 9.31 -7.96
N MET A 136 -8.40 8.81 -9.07
CA MET A 136 -7.28 9.46 -9.77
C MET A 136 -7.69 10.74 -10.52
N ASP A 137 -8.98 10.94 -10.79
CA ASP A 137 -9.52 12.18 -11.34
C ASP A 137 -9.63 13.28 -10.28
N GLU A 138 -9.60 12.94 -8.98
CA GLU A 138 -9.71 13.89 -7.90
C GLU A 138 -8.43 14.70 -7.69
N ARG A 139 -8.58 15.96 -7.33
CA ARG A 139 -7.47 16.81 -6.96
C ARG A 139 -7.01 16.47 -5.54
N LEU A 140 -5.69 16.30 -5.35
CA LEU A 140 -5.11 16.10 -4.02
C LEU A 140 -5.18 17.37 -3.14
N SER A 141 -5.22 18.55 -3.76
CA SER A 141 -5.45 19.84 -3.10
C SER A 141 -6.07 20.83 -4.09
N PRO A 142 -6.73 21.90 -3.62
CA PRO A 142 -7.30 22.92 -4.50
C PRO A 142 -6.29 23.56 -5.47
N GLU A 143 -5.01 23.58 -5.09
CA GLU A 143 -3.92 24.24 -5.84
C GLU A 143 -3.23 23.31 -6.85
N ARG A 144 -3.47 21.99 -6.75
CA ARG A 144 -2.83 21.00 -7.63
C ARG A 144 -3.87 20.32 -8.49
N PRO A 145 -3.79 20.47 -9.83
CA PRO A 145 -4.67 19.73 -10.72
C PRO A 145 -4.45 18.23 -10.56
N SER A 146 -5.49 17.44 -10.84
CA SER A 146 -5.35 15.99 -10.92
C SER A 146 -4.44 15.60 -12.11
N PRO A 147 -3.82 14.41 -12.11
CA PRO A 147 -2.98 14.00 -13.23
C PRO A 147 -3.69 14.05 -14.60
N PRO A 148 -4.95 13.58 -14.74
CA PRO A 148 -5.70 13.73 -15.99
C PRO A 148 -5.90 15.18 -16.41
N GLU A 149 -6.25 16.06 -15.47
CA GLU A 149 -6.44 17.48 -15.74
C GLU A 149 -5.14 18.17 -16.19
N ALA A 150 -4.01 17.81 -15.57
CA ALA A 150 -2.71 18.38 -15.91
C ALA A 150 -2.19 17.92 -17.27
N LEU A 151 -2.40 16.65 -17.63
CA LEU A 151 -1.84 16.04 -18.83
C LEU A 151 -2.76 16.21 -20.06
N LEU A 152 -4.08 16.23 -19.87
CA LEU A 152 -5.08 16.33 -20.92
C LEU A 152 -6.10 17.43 -20.61
N PRO A 153 -5.66 18.70 -20.43
CA PRO A 153 -6.52 19.76 -19.93
C PRO A 153 -7.72 20.05 -20.84
N ALA A 154 -7.59 19.96 -22.15
CA ALA A 154 -8.68 20.18 -23.08
C ALA A 154 -9.78 19.12 -22.93
N ALA A 155 -9.41 17.84 -22.97
CA ALA A 155 -10.36 16.74 -22.83
C ALA A 155 -11.03 16.76 -21.44
N TYR A 156 -10.26 17.08 -20.40
CA TYR A 156 -10.77 17.17 -19.03
C TYR A 156 -11.79 18.33 -18.87
N ALA A 157 -11.50 19.49 -19.46
CA ALA A 157 -12.42 20.63 -19.48
C ALA A 157 -13.72 20.34 -20.23
N GLU A 158 -13.66 19.50 -21.26
CA GLU A 158 -14.81 19.02 -22.01
C GLU A 158 -15.55 17.85 -21.34
N GLY A 159 -15.18 17.49 -20.12
CA GLY A 159 -15.87 16.52 -19.29
C GLY A 159 -15.33 15.10 -19.35
N TRP A 160 -14.30 14.81 -20.14
CA TRP A 160 -13.67 13.48 -20.11
C TRP A 160 -13.02 13.19 -18.74
N ARG A 161 -13.14 11.93 -18.32
CA ARG A 161 -12.58 11.46 -17.04
C ARG A 161 -11.83 10.14 -17.24
N LEU A 162 -10.83 9.92 -16.41
CA LEU A 162 -10.01 8.70 -16.45
C LEU A 162 -10.84 7.43 -16.20
N SER A 163 -11.88 7.54 -15.39
CA SER A 163 -12.82 6.45 -15.09
C SER A 163 -13.54 5.91 -16.33
N GLU A 164 -13.62 6.70 -17.42
CA GLU A 164 -14.18 6.25 -18.69
C GLU A 164 -13.33 5.14 -19.36
N LEU A 165 -12.07 4.95 -18.91
CA LEU A 165 -11.21 3.86 -19.40
C LEU A 165 -11.51 2.50 -18.77
N ALA A 166 -12.28 2.45 -17.69
CA ALA A 166 -12.55 1.20 -16.98
C ALA A 166 -13.13 0.08 -17.87
N PRO A 167 -14.11 0.33 -18.75
CA PRO A 167 -14.61 -0.70 -19.64
C PRO A 167 -13.54 -1.23 -20.60
N GLN A 168 -12.68 -0.37 -21.15
CA GLN A 168 -11.63 -0.73 -22.11
C GLN A 168 -10.51 -1.53 -21.43
N ILE A 169 -10.13 -1.15 -20.22
CA ILE A 169 -9.17 -1.92 -19.40
C ILE A 169 -9.78 -3.27 -19.04
N GLY A 170 -11.05 -3.30 -18.63
CA GLY A 170 -11.76 -4.54 -18.32
C GLY A 170 -11.86 -5.51 -19.51
N GLN A 171 -12.10 -5.00 -20.71
CA GLN A 171 -12.09 -5.80 -21.94
C GLN A 171 -10.69 -6.31 -22.29
N ALA A 172 -9.66 -5.49 -22.09
CA ALA A 172 -8.27 -5.92 -22.29
C ALA A 172 -7.87 -7.04 -21.32
N LEU A 173 -8.29 -6.97 -20.05
CA LEU A 173 -8.06 -8.02 -19.06
C LEU A 173 -8.78 -9.33 -19.43
N LEU A 174 -10.02 -9.26 -19.95
CA LEU A 174 -10.73 -10.43 -20.45
C LEU A 174 -10.02 -11.07 -21.65
N ALA A 175 -9.50 -10.26 -22.56
CA ALA A 175 -8.73 -10.77 -23.71
C ALA A 175 -7.45 -11.48 -23.23
N ILE A 176 -6.78 -10.94 -22.22
CA ILE A 176 -5.61 -11.56 -21.57
C ILE A 176 -6.01 -12.89 -20.92
N ALA A 177 -7.08 -12.90 -20.12
CA ALA A 177 -7.57 -14.12 -19.46
C ALA A 177 -7.83 -15.24 -20.50
N THR A 178 -8.51 -14.89 -21.59
CA THR A 178 -8.78 -15.84 -22.68
C THR A 178 -7.50 -16.34 -23.34
N GLN A 179 -6.55 -15.44 -23.64
CA GLN A 179 -5.28 -15.79 -24.29
C GLN A 179 -4.41 -16.72 -23.43
N HIS A 180 -4.45 -16.54 -22.10
CA HIS A 180 -3.64 -17.30 -21.16
C HIS A 180 -4.39 -18.43 -20.46
N HIS A 181 -5.63 -18.73 -20.89
CA HIS A 181 -6.49 -19.78 -20.31
C HIS A 181 -6.71 -19.62 -18.79
N ILE A 182 -6.77 -18.37 -18.30
CA ILE A 182 -7.03 -18.06 -16.90
C ILE A 182 -8.52 -18.17 -16.64
N THR A 183 -8.93 -19.06 -15.74
CA THR A 183 -10.34 -19.30 -15.39
C THR A 183 -10.85 -18.40 -14.26
N GLY A 184 -9.94 -17.85 -13.45
CA GLY A 184 -10.27 -16.94 -12.35
C GLY A 184 -10.31 -15.47 -12.79
N GLU A 185 -10.70 -14.60 -11.87
CA GLU A 185 -10.62 -13.17 -12.06
C GLU A 185 -9.15 -12.71 -11.99
N ILE A 186 -8.74 -11.87 -12.93
CA ILE A 186 -7.43 -11.24 -12.89
C ILE A 186 -7.53 -9.98 -12.03
N LEU A 187 -6.81 -9.97 -10.92
CA LEU A 187 -6.66 -8.81 -10.05
C LEU A 187 -5.43 -8.00 -10.48
N VAL A 188 -5.61 -6.69 -10.65
CA VAL A 188 -4.52 -5.82 -11.12
C VAL A 188 -3.92 -5.07 -9.93
N PRO A 189 -2.65 -5.32 -9.54
CA PRO A 189 -2.02 -4.52 -8.51
C PRO A 189 -1.93 -3.05 -8.89
N MET A 190 -2.08 -2.16 -7.91
CA MET A 190 -2.12 -0.70 -8.11
C MET A 190 -0.92 -0.18 -8.90
N GLN A 191 0.28 -0.74 -8.67
CA GLN A 191 1.49 -0.35 -9.40
C GLN A 191 1.37 -0.55 -10.91
N TYR A 192 0.76 -1.67 -11.34
CA TYR A 192 0.57 -1.96 -12.77
C TYR A 192 -0.59 -1.17 -13.35
N LEU A 193 -1.68 -0.95 -12.61
CA LEU A 193 -2.74 -0.05 -13.05
C LEU A 193 -2.19 1.37 -13.25
N ARG A 194 -1.42 1.89 -12.29
CA ARG A 194 -0.76 3.19 -12.42
C ARG A 194 0.16 3.25 -13.64
N SER A 195 0.98 2.23 -13.84
CA SER A 195 1.89 2.17 -15.00
C SER A 195 1.13 2.09 -16.33
N THR A 196 -0.01 1.37 -16.36
CA THR A 196 -0.91 1.31 -17.52
C THR A 196 -1.49 2.68 -17.85
N VAL A 197 -1.95 3.42 -16.84
CA VAL A 197 -2.46 4.79 -17.00
C VAL A 197 -1.37 5.74 -17.49
N LEU A 198 -0.15 5.64 -16.98
CA LEU A 198 0.99 6.43 -17.44
C LEU A 198 1.35 6.11 -18.90
N ALA A 199 1.34 4.82 -19.29
CA ALA A 199 1.56 4.41 -20.68
C ALA A 199 0.45 4.95 -21.60
N PHE A 200 -0.80 4.97 -21.14
CA PHE A 200 -1.91 5.57 -21.86
C PHE A 200 -1.68 7.08 -22.08
N PHE A 201 -1.41 7.84 -21.04
CA PHE A 201 -1.13 9.27 -21.16
C PHE A 201 0.02 9.56 -22.11
N SER A 202 1.11 8.82 -21.98
CA SER A 202 2.27 8.96 -22.88
C SER A 202 1.87 8.79 -24.34
N ARG A 203 1.06 7.77 -24.68
CA ARG A 203 0.61 7.51 -26.04
C ARG A 203 -0.35 8.60 -26.55
N VAL A 204 -1.32 9.00 -25.70
CA VAL A 204 -2.29 10.05 -26.07
C VAL A 204 -1.57 11.37 -26.35
N VAL A 205 -0.66 11.79 -25.49
CA VAL A 205 0.07 13.05 -25.65
C VAL A 205 1.02 13.00 -26.85
N VAL A 206 1.83 11.94 -26.97
CA VAL A 206 2.84 11.83 -28.04
C VAL A 206 2.18 11.67 -29.42
N GLN A 207 1.14 10.85 -29.52
CA GLN A 207 0.46 10.55 -30.78
C GLN A 207 -0.73 11.49 -31.05
N ARG A 208 -1.02 12.42 -30.15
CA ARG A 208 -2.15 13.37 -30.24
C ARG A 208 -3.49 12.67 -30.47
N LEU A 209 -3.72 11.56 -29.76
CA LEU A 209 -4.96 10.81 -29.84
C LEU A 209 -6.08 11.50 -29.05
N ASP A 210 -7.32 11.28 -29.45
CA ASP A 210 -8.46 11.61 -28.61
C ASP A 210 -8.58 10.56 -27.49
N PRO A 211 -8.50 10.94 -26.22
CA PRO A 211 -8.63 9.98 -25.11
C PRO A 211 -9.99 9.27 -25.08
N ARG A 212 -11.05 9.88 -25.66
CA ARG A 212 -12.38 9.26 -25.81
C ARG A 212 -12.41 8.11 -26.78
N ALA A 213 -11.49 8.11 -27.76
CA ALA A 213 -11.35 7.05 -28.75
C ALA A 213 -10.49 5.87 -28.25
N ALA A 214 -10.24 5.79 -26.94
CA ALA A 214 -9.49 4.70 -26.35
C ALA A 214 -10.18 3.35 -26.59
N SER A 215 -9.44 2.40 -27.17
CA SER A 215 -9.93 1.05 -27.44
C SER A 215 -9.34 0.02 -26.47
N ALA A 216 -10.00 -1.14 -26.33
CA ALA A 216 -9.46 -2.27 -25.59
C ALA A 216 -8.08 -2.71 -26.11
N ALA A 217 -7.84 -2.63 -27.44
CA ALA A 217 -6.53 -2.93 -28.01
C ALA A 217 -5.44 -1.95 -27.58
N LEU A 218 -5.78 -0.65 -27.46
CA LEU A 218 -4.86 0.34 -26.91
C LEU A 218 -4.55 0.03 -25.44
N MET A 219 -5.56 -0.29 -24.62
CA MET A 219 -5.37 -0.64 -23.23
C MET A 219 -4.57 -1.93 -23.04
N LEU A 220 -4.76 -2.93 -23.90
CA LEU A 220 -3.96 -4.15 -23.92
C LEU A 220 -2.46 -3.84 -24.13
N ASN A 221 -2.16 -2.92 -25.05
CA ASN A 221 -0.77 -2.49 -25.26
C ASN A 221 -0.22 -1.73 -24.05
N CYS A 222 -1.02 -0.88 -23.41
CA CYS A 222 -0.62 -0.17 -22.18
C CYS A 222 -0.38 -1.14 -21.01
N LEU A 223 -1.20 -2.20 -20.88
CA LEU A 223 -0.99 -3.27 -19.90
C LEU A 223 0.30 -4.05 -20.17
N ARG A 224 0.63 -4.30 -21.43
CA ARG A 224 1.93 -4.92 -21.79
C ARG A 224 3.10 -4.02 -21.44
N ASP A 225 3.02 -2.73 -21.76
CA ASP A 225 4.07 -1.75 -21.44
C ASP A 225 4.26 -1.56 -19.93
N SER A 226 3.22 -1.78 -19.13
CA SER A 226 3.31 -1.71 -17.66
C SER A 226 4.16 -2.83 -17.06
N GLY A 227 4.45 -3.89 -17.81
CA GLY A 227 5.11 -5.10 -17.32
C GLY A 227 4.18 -6.10 -16.61
N PHE A 228 2.87 -5.83 -16.55
CA PHE A 228 1.90 -6.70 -15.87
C PHE A 228 1.88 -8.12 -16.42
N MET A 229 2.11 -8.28 -17.73
CA MET A 229 2.11 -9.59 -18.38
C MET A 229 3.15 -10.57 -17.82
N SER A 230 4.27 -10.07 -17.28
CA SER A 230 5.33 -10.90 -16.72
C SER A 230 4.97 -11.53 -15.37
N VAL A 231 3.96 -11.01 -14.70
CA VAL A 231 3.55 -11.40 -13.34
C VAL A 231 2.10 -11.91 -13.27
N ILE A 232 1.42 -11.96 -14.40
CA ILE A 232 -0.02 -12.25 -14.43
C ILE A 232 -0.36 -13.62 -13.85
N GLY A 233 0.49 -14.63 -14.03
CA GLY A 233 0.30 -15.97 -13.46
C GLY A 233 0.17 -15.92 -11.94
N TYR A 234 1.04 -15.18 -11.28
CA TYR A 234 1.01 -15.02 -9.82
C TYR A 234 -0.31 -14.41 -9.33
N TYR A 235 -0.81 -13.37 -10.00
CA TYR A 235 -2.04 -12.68 -9.59
C TYR A 235 -3.33 -13.35 -10.04
N ALA A 236 -3.26 -14.27 -10.99
CA ALA A 236 -4.37 -15.12 -11.36
C ALA A 236 -4.56 -16.29 -10.38
N GLU A 237 -3.48 -16.82 -9.83
CA GLU A 237 -3.50 -17.89 -8.82
C GLU A 237 -3.89 -17.37 -7.44
N ALA A 238 -3.43 -16.19 -7.05
CA ALA A 238 -3.75 -15.56 -5.77
C ALA A 238 -5.24 -15.21 -5.60
N ALA A 239 -6.02 -15.18 -6.68
CA ALA A 239 -7.47 -14.99 -6.63
C ALA A 239 -8.23 -16.22 -6.12
N HIS A 240 -7.57 -17.37 -5.96
CA HIS A 240 -8.10 -18.57 -5.32
C HIS A 240 -7.30 -18.87 -4.04
N PRO A 241 -7.63 -18.28 -2.89
CA PRO A 241 -7.17 -18.83 -1.62
C PRO A 241 -7.75 -20.25 -1.56
N GLN A 242 -6.87 -21.22 -1.42
CA GLN A 242 -7.25 -22.64 -1.27
C GLN A 242 -8.24 -22.74 -0.11
N ASP A 243 -9.49 -23.12 -0.41
CA ASP A 243 -10.47 -23.65 0.54
C ASP A 243 -10.04 -25.08 0.97
N ASP A 244 -8.81 -25.24 1.42
CA ASP A 244 -8.28 -26.47 2.00
C ASP A 244 -8.38 -26.43 3.54
N ALA A 245 -9.61 -26.23 4.04
CA ALA A 245 -9.89 -26.47 5.44
C ALA A 245 -11.29 -27.08 5.61
N GLY A 246 -11.49 -28.28 5.06
CA GLY A 246 -12.76 -28.97 5.20
C GLY A 246 -12.68 -30.44 4.87
N GLY A 247 -12.08 -31.24 5.75
CA GLY A 247 -12.12 -32.68 5.56
C GLY A 247 -11.22 -33.49 6.48
N ALA A 248 -11.51 -33.48 7.77
CA ALA A 248 -11.12 -34.58 8.63
C ALA A 248 -12.23 -34.80 9.65
N SER A 249 -12.94 -35.88 9.43
CA SER A 249 -13.94 -36.53 10.27
C SER A 249 -13.41 -36.85 11.65
#